data_92eef3813f963b64e3698468f44c8850
#
_entry.id   92eef3813f963b64e3698468f44c8850
#
_cell.length_a   1.000
_cell.length_b   1.000
_cell.length_c   1.000
_cell.angle_alpha   90.00
_cell.angle_beta   90.00
_cell.angle_gamma   90.00
#
_symmetry.space_group_name_H-M   'P 1'
#
loop_
_entity.id
_entity.type
_entity.pdbx_description
1 polymer ?
#
loop_
_entity_poly.entity_id
_entity_poly.type
_entity_poly.pdbx_seq_one_letter_code
_entity_poly.pdbx_strand_id
1 'polypeptide(L)'
;MGSWKVLCRLIVLLILSAILEVGGDAGMRSGLQGKPAGFLFGSLLLIAYGFVVNLSKLDFGKLMGIYIAIFFVVSQVIAVLVFKEKLHPPTLVGGALIIAGGCVLTFWRTDP
;
A
#
# COMPACT_ATOMS: atom_id res chain seq x y z
N MET A 1 11.61 -10.57 21.51
CA MET A 1 11.92 -9.19 21.24
C MET A 1 10.67 -8.46 20.80
N GLY A 2 10.30 -7.43 21.56
CA GLY A 2 9.11 -6.65 21.27
C GLY A 2 9.15 -5.98 19.90
N SER A 3 10.36 -5.55 19.46
CA SER A 3 10.52 -4.84 18.20
C SER A 3 10.15 -5.68 16.98
N TRP A 4 10.45 -6.98 17.02
CA TRP A 4 10.10 -7.87 15.91
C TRP A 4 8.59 -8.05 15.77
N LYS A 5 7.89 -8.24 16.92
CA LYS A 5 6.43 -8.34 16.92
C LYS A 5 5.78 -7.05 16.46
N VAL A 6 6.32 -5.90 16.90
CA VAL A 6 5.81 -4.60 16.49
C VAL A 6 5.97 -4.43 14.98
N LEU A 7 7.14 -4.81 14.44
CA LEU A 7 7.39 -4.72 13.00
C LEU A 7 6.41 -5.61 12.22
N CYS A 8 6.20 -6.85 12.67
CA CYS A 8 5.27 -7.76 12.01
C CYS A 8 3.85 -7.20 12.00
N ARG A 9 3.38 -6.63 13.13
CA ARG A 9 2.07 -6.02 13.22
C ARG A 9 1.94 -4.83 12.27
N LEU A 10 2.99 -4.01 12.20
CA LEU A 10 3.01 -2.87 11.30
C LEU A 10 2.91 -3.32 9.84
N ILE A 11 3.71 -4.30 9.45
CA ILE A 11 3.71 -4.82 8.08
C ILE A 11 2.32 -5.39 7.72
N VAL A 12 1.72 -6.18 8.60
CA VAL A 12 0.38 -6.73 8.37
C VAL A 12 -0.64 -5.62 8.23
N LEU A 13 -0.59 -4.62 9.12
CA LEU A 13 -1.50 -3.47 9.06
C LEU A 13 -1.38 -2.73 7.73
N LEU A 14 -0.15 -2.49 7.28
CA LEU A 14 0.09 -1.74 6.05
C LEU A 14 -0.27 -2.55 4.81
N ILE A 15 -0.08 -3.87 4.82
CA ILE A 15 -0.52 -4.74 3.72
C ILE A 15 -2.05 -4.71 3.63
N LEU A 16 -2.74 -4.83 4.76
CA LEU A 16 -4.20 -4.74 4.77
C LEU A 16 -4.67 -3.38 4.25
N SER A 17 -4.03 -2.30 4.70
CA SER A 17 -4.35 -0.95 4.22
C SER A 17 -4.16 -0.84 2.72
N ALA A 18 -3.06 -1.40 2.20
CA ALA A 18 -2.76 -1.35 0.77
C ALA A 18 -3.79 -2.13 -0.04
N ILE A 19 -4.23 -3.29 0.44
CA ILE A 19 -5.27 -4.06 -0.23
C ILE A 19 -6.57 -3.26 -0.29
N LEU A 20 -6.93 -2.60 0.80
CA LEU A 20 -8.13 -1.76 0.84
C LEU A 20 -8.01 -0.59 -0.13
N GLU A 21 -6.88 0.07 -0.17
CA GLU A 21 -6.68 1.22 -1.04
C GLU A 21 -6.64 0.81 -2.52
N VAL A 22 -5.89 -0.23 -2.86
CA VAL A 22 -5.81 -0.70 -4.24
C VAL A 22 -7.16 -1.22 -4.70
N GLY A 23 -7.86 -1.98 -3.83
CA GLY A 23 -9.21 -2.45 -4.13
C GLY A 23 -10.18 -1.29 -4.33
N GLY A 24 -10.07 -0.25 -3.49
CA GLY A 24 -10.87 0.95 -3.62
C GLY A 24 -10.62 1.67 -4.93
N ASP A 25 -9.35 1.86 -5.29
CA ASP A 25 -8.98 2.49 -6.55
C ASP A 25 -9.48 1.68 -7.75
N ALA A 26 -9.36 0.36 -7.68
CA ALA A 26 -9.87 -0.52 -8.75
C ALA A 26 -11.39 -0.38 -8.89
N GLY A 27 -12.10 -0.27 -7.76
CA GLY A 27 -13.54 -0.03 -7.77
C GLY A 27 -13.90 1.31 -8.42
N MET A 28 -13.18 2.37 -8.08
CA MET A 28 -13.39 3.69 -8.70
C MET A 28 -13.14 3.64 -10.20
N ARG A 29 -12.07 2.97 -10.62
CA ARG A 29 -11.78 2.79 -12.04
C ARG A 29 -12.91 2.04 -12.74
N SER A 30 -13.42 0.98 -12.13
CA SER A 30 -14.54 0.20 -12.66
C SER A 30 -15.79 1.09 -12.82
N GLY A 31 -16.05 1.95 -11.82
CA GLY A 31 -17.16 2.91 -11.90
C GLY A 31 -17.04 3.84 -13.10
N LEU A 32 -15.83 4.36 -13.33
CA LEU A 32 -15.56 5.24 -14.47
C LEU A 32 -15.68 4.51 -15.82
N GLN A 33 -15.51 3.20 -15.81
CA GLN A 33 -15.61 2.36 -17.01
C GLN A 33 -17.05 1.87 -17.27
N GLY A 34 -18.02 2.42 -16.59
CA GLY A 34 -19.43 2.15 -16.84
C GLY A 34 -20.13 1.20 -15.88
N LYS A 35 -19.50 0.86 -14.76
CA LYS A 35 -20.07 0.01 -13.72
C LYS A 35 -20.32 0.83 -12.45
N PRO A 36 -21.49 1.50 -12.33
CA PRO A 36 -21.72 2.46 -11.23
C PRO A 36 -21.54 1.90 -9.83
N ALA A 37 -21.82 0.61 -9.63
CA ALA A 37 -21.61 -0.03 -8.33
C ALA A 37 -20.15 0.07 -7.85
N GLY A 38 -19.21 0.20 -8.80
CA GLY A 38 -17.80 0.36 -8.47
C GLY A 38 -17.52 1.60 -7.65
N PHE A 39 -18.28 2.68 -7.88
CA PHE A 39 -18.13 3.91 -7.08
C PHE A 39 -18.51 3.67 -5.62
N LEU A 40 -19.58 2.91 -5.37
CA LEU A 40 -19.99 2.62 -4.00
C LEU A 40 -18.98 1.75 -3.28
N PHE A 41 -18.63 0.61 -3.88
CA PHE A 41 -17.66 -0.30 -3.26
C PHE A 41 -16.28 0.33 -3.13
N GLY A 42 -15.83 1.04 -4.18
CA GLY A 42 -14.55 1.72 -4.16
C GLY A 42 -14.48 2.76 -3.05
N SER A 43 -15.52 3.58 -2.91
CA SER A 43 -15.57 4.60 -1.87
C SER A 43 -15.54 4.00 -0.48
N LEU A 44 -16.30 2.92 -0.24
CA LEU A 44 -16.32 2.26 1.06
C LEU A 44 -14.94 1.70 1.41
N LEU A 45 -14.26 1.09 0.45
CA LEU A 45 -12.92 0.54 0.67
C LEU A 45 -11.91 1.64 0.95
N LEU A 46 -12.00 2.77 0.25
CA LEU A 46 -11.09 3.90 0.49
C LEU A 46 -11.30 4.53 1.87
N ILE A 47 -12.55 4.62 2.32
CA ILE A 47 -12.85 5.10 3.66
C ILE A 47 -12.26 4.14 4.70
N ALA A 48 -12.46 2.84 4.52
CA ALA A 48 -11.91 1.83 5.41
C ALA A 48 -10.38 1.90 5.45
N TYR A 49 -9.74 2.08 4.28
CA TYR A 49 -8.30 2.27 4.20
C TYR A 49 -7.84 3.44 5.06
N GLY A 50 -8.52 4.57 4.95
CA GLY A 50 -8.14 5.77 5.70
C GLY A 50 -8.14 5.53 7.22
N PHE A 51 -9.11 4.80 7.72
CA PHE A 51 -9.15 4.44 9.14
C PHE A 51 -8.03 3.47 9.49
N VAL A 52 -7.87 2.40 8.72
CA VAL A 52 -6.93 1.33 9.05
C VAL A 52 -5.47 1.81 9.02
N VAL A 53 -5.08 2.53 7.98
CA VAL A 53 -3.69 2.98 7.85
C VAL A 53 -3.30 3.91 8.99
N ASN A 54 -4.23 4.68 9.50
CA ASN A 54 -3.96 5.64 10.57
C ASN A 54 -4.04 5.03 11.97
N LEU A 55 -4.25 3.72 12.07
CA LEU A 55 -4.15 3.03 13.36
C LEU A 55 -2.70 2.89 13.83
N SER A 56 -1.74 3.06 12.94
CA SER A 56 -0.33 3.02 13.30
C SER A 56 0.04 4.21 14.19
N LYS A 57 0.94 3.97 15.16
CA LYS A 57 1.44 5.00 16.05
C LYS A 57 2.73 5.66 15.56
N LEU A 58 3.17 5.32 14.35
CA LEU A 58 4.35 5.95 13.78
C LEU A 58 4.08 7.40 13.42
N ASP A 59 5.14 8.21 13.39
CA ASP A 59 5.05 9.56 12.86
C ASP A 59 4.52 9.52 11.42
N PHE A 60 3.70 10.48 11.07
CA PHE A 60 2.98 10.47 9.80
C PHE A 60 3.91 10.35 8.59
N GLY A 61 4.98 11.14 8.56
CA GLY A 61 5.91 11.10 7.42
C GLY A 61 6.59 9.74 7.26
N LYS A 62 7.05 9.17 8.37
CA LYS A 62 7.67 7.84 8.35
C LYS A 62 6.68 6.78 7.94
N LEU A 63 5.47 6.84 8.49
CA LEU A 63 4.39 5.90 8.15
C LEU A 63 4.11 5.92 6.66
N MET A 64 3.93 7.11 6.09
CA MET A 64 3.61 7.24 4.67
C MET A 64 4.75 6.75 3.79
N GLY A 65 6.00 7.01 4.17
CA GLY A 65 7.15 6.54 3.41
C GLY A 65 7.24 5.01 3.37
N ILE A 66 7.08 4.36 4.50
CA ILE A 66 7.07 2.90 4.57
C ILE A 66 5.86 2.35 3.81
N TYR A 67 4.71 2.98 3.98
CA TYR A 67 3.49 2.55 3.32
C TYR A 67 3.61 2.59 1.79
N ILE A 68 4.25 3.62 1.24
CA ILE A 68 4.42 3.72 -0.21
C ILE A 68 5.12 2.47 -0.78
N ALA A 69 6.15 1.97 -0.10
CA ALA A 69 6.85 0.77 -0.55
C ALA A 69 5.94 -0.45 -0.54
N ILE A 70 5.16 -0.64 0.53
CA ILE A 70 4.23 -1.76 0.65
C ILE A 70 3.10 -1.62 -0.35
N PHE A 71 2.55 -0.42 -0.48
CA PHE A 71 1.50 -0.13 -1.46
C PHE A 71 1.96 -0.45 -2.88
N PHE A 72 3.19 -0.06 -3.22
CA PHE A 72 3.72 -0.33 -4.55
C PHE A 72 3.71 -1.83 -4.84
N VAL A 73 4.26 -2.65 -3.92
CA VAL A 73 4.30 -4.10 -4.10
C VAL A 73 2.91 -4.69 -4.27
N VAL A 74 1.98 -4.31 -3.38
CA VAL A 74 0.59 -4.79 -3.46
C VAL A 74 -0.05 -4.39 -4.78
N SER A 75 0.15 -3.14 -5.20
CA SER A 75 -0.44 -2.64 -6.44
C SER A 75 0.08 -3.39 -7.67
N GLN A 76 1.37 -3.76 -7.67
CA GLN A 76 1.95 -4.51 -8.78
C GLN A 76 1.41 -5.94 -8.83
N VAL A 77 1.23 -6.58 -7.67
CA VAL A 77 0.62 -7.91 -7.62
C VAL A 77 -0.79 -7.86 -8.20
N ILE A 78 -1.59 -6.87 -7.81
CA ILE A 78 -2.95 -6.71 -8.34
C ILE A 78 -2.91 -6.41 -9.83
N ALA A 79 -2.02 -5.54 -10.27
CA ALA A 79 -1.91 -5.17 -11.69
C ALA A 79 -1.64 -6.42 -12.54
N VAL A 80 -0.72 -7.27 -12.09
CA VAL A 80 -0.38 -8.49 -12.83
C VAL A 80 -1.50 -9.53 -12.78
N LEU A 81 -2.05 -9.79 -11.58
CA LEU A 81 -3.01 -10.88 -11.39
C LEU A 81 -4.42 -10.51 -11.84
N VAL A 82 -4.85 -9.29 -11.61
CA VAL A 82 -6.23 -8.86 -11.91
C VAL A 82 -6.33 -8.20 -13.28
N PHE A 83 -5.43 -7.26 -13.56
CA PHE A 83 -5.49 -6.48 -14.80
C PHE A 83 -4.62 -7.07 -15.91
N LYS A 84 -3.92 -8.17 -15.64
CA LYS A 84 -3.11 -8.88 -16.64
C LYS A 84 -2.01 -8.02 -17.25
N GLU A 85 -1.51 -7.07 -16.48
CA GLU A 85 -0.44 -6.19 -16.95
C GLU A 85 0.91 -6.88 -16.90
N LYS A 86 1.81 -6.46 -17.78
CA LYS A 86 3.18 -6.94 -17.78
C LYS A 86 4.08 -5.95 -17.05
N LEU A 87 5.04 -6.47 -16.28
CA LEU A 87 6.02 -5.62 -15.62
C LEU A 87 7.12 -5.26 -16.61
N HIS A 88 7.20 -3.99 -16.94
CA HIS A 88 8.24 -3.48 -17.85
C HIS A 88 9.49 -3.05 -17.08
N PRO A 89 10.66 -2.99 -17.73
CA PRO A 89 11.90 -2.60 -17.06
C PRO A 89 11.83 -1.32 -16.24
N PRO A 90 11.20 -0.22 -16.71
CA PRO A 90 11.08 0.97 -15.87
C PRO A 90 10.38 0.72 -14.55
N THR A 91 9.34 -0.12 -14.55
CA THR A 91 8.61 -0.47 -13.32
C THR A 91 9.50 -1.28 -12.38
N LEU A 92 10.31 -2.18 -12.93
CA LEU A 92 11.21 -3.00 -12.12
C LEU A 92 12.31 -2.14 -11.50
N VAL A 93 12.91 -1.25 -12.27
CA VAL A 93 13.97 -0.37 -11.76
C VAL A 93 13.42 0.63 -10.74
N GLY A 94 12.35 1.33 -11.11
CA GLY A 94 11.71 2.29 -10.20
C GLY A 94 11.19 1.62 -8.94
N GLY A 95 10.61 0.45 -9.10
CA GLY A 95 10.11 -0.33 -7.98
C GLY A 95 11.22 -0.75 -7.02
N ALA A 96 12.38 -1.15 -7.56
CA ALA A 96 13.52 -1.51 -6.73
C ALA A 96 13.97 -0.30 -5.89
N LEU A 97 13.97 0.90 -6.46
CA LEU A 97 14.31 2.12 -5.74
C LEU A 97 13.29 2.43 -4.65
N ILE A 98 12.00 2.26 -4.93
CA ILE A 98 10.94 2.49 -3.96
C ILE A 98 11.09 1.53 -2.77
N ILE A 99 11.32 0.25 -3.06
CA ILE A 99 11.48 -0.77 -2.02
C ILE A 99 12.74 -0.49 -1.20
N ALA A 100 13.83 -0.13 -1.86
CA ALA A 100 15.07 0.22 -1.15
C ALA A 100 14.85 1.40 -0.21
N GLY A 101 14.14 2.44 -0.66
CA GLY A 101 13.79 3.57 0.18
C GLY A 101 12.95 3.18 1.38
N GLY A 102 11.96 2.31 1.17
CA GLY A 102 11.13 1.78 2.26
C GLY A 102 11.94 1.00 3.28
N CYS A 103 12.91 0.21 2.82
CA CYS A 103 13.80 -0.53 3.71
C CYS A 103 14.66 0.43 4.55
N VAL A 104 15.16 1.49 3.95
CA VAL A 104 15.92 2.50 4.67
C VAL A 104 15.07 3.11 5.79
N LEU A 105 13.84 3.50 5.47
CA LEU A 105 12.93 4.09 6.45
C LEU A 105 12.58 3.11 7.57
N THR A 106 12.47 1.83 7.26
CA THR A 106 12.06 0.82 8.22
C THR A 106 13.21 0.44 9.17
N PHE A 107 14.40 0.24 8.61
CA PHE A 107 15.49 -0.38 9.36
C PHE A 107 16.56 0.60 9.83
N TRP A 108 16.62 1.79 9.26
CA TRP A 108 17.57 2.80 9.73
C TRP A 108 16.99 3.49 10.97
N ARG A 109 17.52 3.14 12.11
CA ARG A 109 17.08 3.74 13.38
C ARG A 109 17.92 4.96 13.70
N THR A 110 17.22 6.03 14.07
CA THR A 110 17.87 7.22 14.57
C THR A 110 17.37 7.45 15.99
N ASP A 111 18.31 7.66 16.90
CA ASP A 111 17.95 8.01 18.26
C ASP A 111 17.46 9.46 18.30
N PRO A 112 16.38 9.75 19.07
CA PRO A 112 15.91 11.12 19.23
C PRO A 112 16.91 12.01 19.94
#